data_d32187418ad6123f4d988c1192f14794
#
_entry.id   d32187418ad6123f4d988c1192f14794
#
_cell.length_a   1.000
_cell.length_b   1.000
_cell.length_c   1.000
_cell.angle_alpha   90.00
_cell.angle_beta   90.00
_cell.angle_gamma   90.00
#
_symmetry.space_group_name_H-M   'P 1'
#
loop_
_entity.id
_entity.type
_entity.pdbx_description
1 polymer ?
#
loop_
_entity_poly.entity_id
_entity_poly.type
_entity_poly.pdbx_seq_one_letter_code
_entity_poly.pdbx_strand_id
1 'polypeptide(L)'
;MQYASPGADRIDLPAKFFLNQKGVDYCVRRRVPLRDLRGFDGEKSLGFDWPRCRAESLERMVVGNMLSRIELDRSEFISVRSPLIAMTRSVLYGAVIARFRVELKRRLVSQPRTAKILVNPSITMLFSNSTALASALHSRSAEISDLRTGLRQDCELRASRPGRFDDVVEANRLCGRLLDAADGDSMLILSLAPSGSIGPAAETVLSYAGKMGLAEQLALLLVEFVQIAEKSYFRSMAEHDRYARSHPEDLPRLLAEPEFRSRLIDAGSRRGDMMTLRVSFEGSRHDRGAPADIAIALRTKGLIDRVNRSDSGTKRGKSVRTTDLESLLKSAARDDSYADQSLAYYAGFEQACAGEGMVFSSSVVLDEMKNETTATMRIAI
;
A
#
# COMPACT_ATOMS: atom_id res chain seq x y z
N MET A 1 8.82 -7.79 -21.86
CA MET A 1 8.97 -6.96 -20.64
C MET A 1 10.37 -7.13 -20.10
N GLN A 2 11.17 -6.05 -20.07
CA GLN A 2 12.55 -6.10 -19.59
C GLN A 2 12.52 -6.23 -18.05
N TYR A 3 13.14 -7.29 -17.55
CA TYR A 3 13.35 -7.50 -16.11
C TYR A 3 14.10 -6.32 -15.51
N ALA A 4 13.58 -5.84 -14.37
CA ALA A 4 14.15 -4.71 -13.66
C ALA A 4 15.64 -4.94 -13.34
N SER A 5 16.45 -3.97 -13.75
CA SER A 5 17.88 -3.90 -13.43
C SER A 5 18.14 -3.97 -11.92
N PRO A 6 19.30 -4.47 -11.46
CA PRO A 6 19.65 -4.63 -10.04
C PRO A 6 19.65 -3.34 -9.18
N GLY A 7 19.29 -2.20 -9.76
CA GLY A 7 19.13 -0.93 -9.07
C GLY A 7 17.70 -0.62 -8.58
N ALA A 8 16.70 -1.47 -8.91
CA ALA A 8 15.28 -1.22 -8.62
C ALA A 8 14.89 -1.40 -7.14
N ASP A 9 15.81 -1.86 -6.27
CA ASP A 9 15.52 -2.15 -4.87
C ASP A 9 15.63 -0.93 -3.94
N ARG A 10 16.01 0.24 -4.46
CA ARG A 10 16.12 1.47 -3.69
C ARG A 10 14.96 2.39 -3.96
N ILE A 11 14.28 2.77 -2.90
CA ILE A 11 13.25 3.81 -2.89
C ILE A 11 13.96 5.12 -2.53
N ASP A 12 14.47 5.84 -3.53
CA ASP A 12 15.04 7.19 -3.36
C ASP A 12 13.91 8.21 -3.26
N LEU A 13 13.16 8.13 -2.18
CA LEU A 13 11.99 8.95 -1.93
C LEU A 13 12.01 9.36 -0.45
N PRO A 14 12.45 10.58 -0.14
CA PRO A 14 12.44 11.08 1.23
C PRO A 14 11.04 11.02 1.82
N ALA A 15 10.89 10.27 2.90
CA ALA A 15 9.62 10.05 3.55
C ALA A 15 9.76 10.14 5.07
N LYS A 16 8.69 10.56 5.73
CA LYS A 16 8.53 10.51 7.19
C LYS A 16 7.86 9.19 7.56
N PHE A 17 8.50 8.44 8.42
CA PHE A 17 7.99 7.16 8.94
C PHE A 17 7.52 7.37 10.37
N PHE A 18 6.23 7.24 10.59
CA PHE A 18 5.61 7.33 11.90
C PHE A 18 5.42 5.92 12.45
N LEU A 19 5.84 5.72 13.68
CA LEU A 19 5.86 4.42 14.33
C LEU A 19 4.63 4.25 15.23
N ASN A 20 4.14 3.02 15.30
CA ASN A 20 3.30 2.61 16.41
C ASN A 20 4.19 2.15 17.59
N GLN A 21 3.57 1.78 18.74
CA GLN A 21 4.33 1.40 19.93
C GLN A 21 5.35 0.26 19.66
N LYS A 22 4.98 -0.75 18.89
CA LYS A 22 5.86 -1.87 18.52
C LYS A 22 7.07 -1.42 17.72
N GLY A 23 6.87 -0.47 16.81
CA GLY A 23 7.95 0.14 16.02
C GLY A 23 8.88 0.97 16.89
N VAL A 24 8.34 1.76 17.83
CA VAL A 24 9.12 2.51 18.81
C VAL A 24 10.00 1.57 19.63
N ASP A 25 9.42 0.52 20.21
CA ASP A 25 10.14 -0.47 21.02
C ASP A 25 11.24 -1.18 20.22
N TYR A 26 10.99 -1.48 18.94
CA TYR A 26 11.98 -2.07 18.03
C TYR A 26 13.15 -1.11 17.80
N CYS A 27 12.87 0.15 17.47
CA CYS A 27 13.87 1.17 17.19
C CYS A 27 14.73 1.48 18.42
N VAL A 28 14.11 1.60 19.60
CA VAL A 28 14.81 1.82 20.88
C VAL A 28 15.80 0.69 21.16
N ARG A 29 15.36 -0.57 21.01
CA ARG A 29 16.26 -1.74 21.18
C ARG A 29 17.43 -1.76 20.19
N ARG A 30 17.23 -1.23 18.99
CA ARG A 30 18.25 -1.15 17.94
C ARG A 30 19.04 0.16 17.96
N ARG A 31 18.77 1.05 18.92
CA ARG A 31 19.39 2.37 19.06
C ARG A 31 19.24 3.25 17.80
N VAL A 32 18.11 3.11 17.11
CA VAL A 32 17.77 3.98 15.98
C VAL A 32 17.28 5.32 16.57
N PRO A 33 17.86 6.46 16.17
CA PRO A 33 17.43 7.76 16.66
C PRO A 33 16.00 8.06 16.23
N LEU A 34 15.13 8.38 17.19
CA LEU A 34 13.76 8.78 16.98
C LEU A 34 13.60 10.26 17.28
N ARG A 35 12.62 10.90 16.65
CA ARG A 35 12.26 12.29 16.90
C ARG A 35 10.75 12.48 16.79
N ASP A 36 10.25 13.57 17.37
CA ASP A 36 8.88 14.01 17.15
C ASP A 36 8.74 14.57 15.73
N LEU A 37 7.95 13.88 14.94
CA LEU A 37 7.57 14.32 13.60
C LEU A 37 6.18 14.93 13.64
N ARG A 38 6.00 16.03 12.91
CA ARG A 38 4.69 16.61 12.67
C ARG A 38 4.10 16.02 11.41
N GLY A 39 2.92 15.42 11.54
CA GLY A 39 2.18 14.83 10.42
C GLY A 39 1.28 15.84 9.72
N PHE A 40 0.64 15.33 8.72
CA PHE A 40 -0.33 15.99 7.83
C PHE A 40 -1.45 16.75 8.58
N ASP A 41 -1.97 16.22 9.68
CA ASP A 41 -3.03 16.83 10.48
C ASP A 41 -2.48 17.72 11.61
N GLY A 42 -1.18 17.96 11.64
CA GLY A 42 -0.51 18.67 12.71
C GLY A 42 -0.23 17.82 13.94
N GLU A 43 -0.67 16.57 13.97
CA GLU A 43 -0.39 15.63 15.06
C GLU A 43 1.10 15.31 15.16
N LYS A 44 1.60 15.28 16.38
CA LYS A 44 2.98 14.85 16.68
C LYS A 44 3.00 13.37 17.02
N SER A 45 3.93 12.64 16.42
CA SER A 45 4.16 11.23 16.70
C SER A 45 5.63 10.90 16.56
N LEU A 46 6.09 9.90 17.31
CA LEU A 46 7.48 9.42 17.20
C LEU A 46 7.73 8.77 15.85
N GLY A 47 8.88 9.06 15.28
CA GLY A 47 9.27 8.53 13.99
C GLY A 47 10.67 8.94 13.58
N PHE A 48 10.97 8.77 12.30
CA PHE A 48 12.23 9.19 11.69
C PHE A 48 12.03 9.55 10.22
N ASP A 49 12.90 10.38 9.68
CA ASP A 49 12.96 10.61 8.25
C ASP A 49 13.88 9.60 7.60
N TRP A 50 13.44 9.04 6.48
CA TRP A 50 14.20 8.07 5.72
C TRP A 50 14.40 8.59 4.29
N PRO A 51 15.54 9.21 4.00
CA PRO A 51 15.79 9.81 2.68
C PRO A 51 15.96 8.75 1.59
N ARG A 52 16.42 7.54 1.97
CA ARG A 52 16.67 6.43 1.03
C ARG A 52 16.36 5.11 1.71
N CYS A 53 15.24 4.52 1.33
CA CYS A 53 14.78 3.25 1.87
C CYS A 53 15.04 2.11 0.86
N ARG A 54 15.32 0.91 1.36
CA ARG A 54 15.25 -0.30 0.54
C ARG A 54 13.83 -0.85 0.59
N ALA A 55 13.32 -1.29 -0.56
CA ALA A 55 11.99 -1.91 -0.70
C ALA A 55 11.77 -3.03 0.33
N GLU A 56 12.75 -3.92 0.48
CA GLU A 56 12.71 -5.00 1.48
C GLU A 56 12.64 -4.50 2.93
N SER A 57 13.30 -3.39 3.25
CA SER A 57 13.30 -2.84 4.60
C SER A 57 11.94 -2.24 4.93
N LEU A 58 11.33 -1.55 3.98
CA LEU A 58 9.97 -1.06 4.11
C LEU A 58 8.99 -2.21 4.29
N GLU A 59 9.05 -3.22 3.43
CA GLU A 59 8.22 -4.41 3.52
C GLU A 59 8.35 -5.08 4.89
N ARG A 60 9.58 -5.27 5.41
CA ARG A 60 9.80 -5.85 6.74
C ARG A 60 9.15 -5.03 7.85
N MET A 61 9.17 -3.70 7.76
CA MET A 61 8.52 -2.84 8.75
C MET A 61 7.00 -2.98 8.69
N VAL A 62 6.43 -3.11 7.50
CA VAL A 62 4.99 -3.34 7.32
C VAL A 62 4.60 -4.74 7.81
N VAL A 63 5.32 -5.78 7.39
CA VAL A 63 5.13 -7.17 7.89
C VAL A 63 5.23 -7.24 9.41
N GLY A 64 6.20 -6.51 9.98
CA GLY A 64 6.38 -6.42 11.42
C GLY A 64 5.29 -5.64 12.15
N ASN A 65 4.36 -5.01 11.43
CA ASN A 65 3.36 -4.08 11.97
C ASN A 65 4.03 -3.03 12.89
N MET A 66 5.05 -2.33 12.36
CA MET A 66 5.83 -1.35 13.10
C MET A 66 5.45 0.09 12.75
N LEU A 67 4.76 0.29 11.64
CA LEU A 67 4.36 1.59 11.12
C LEU A 67 2.91 1.90 11.47
N SER A 68 2.65 3.16 11.84
CA SER A 68 1.31 3.71 11.86
C SER A 68 0.97 4.40 10.54
N ARG A 69 1.95 5.12 9.97
CA ARG A 69 1.80 5.80 8.67
C ARG A 69 3.15 6.17 8.05
N ILE A 70 3.12 6.45 6.75
CA ILE A 70 4.22 7.01 5.96
C ILE A 70 3.69 8.29 5.33
N GLU A 71 4.47 9.37 5.35
CA GLU A 71 4.09 10.64 4.70
C GLU A 71 5.22 11.15 3.82
N LEU A 72 4.83 11.67 2.66
CA LEU A 72 5.69 12.29 1.67
C LEU A 72 5.11 13.66 1.34
N ASP A 73 5.92 14.70 1.55
CA ASP A 73 5.58 16.06 1.17
C ASP A 73 6.42 16.45 -0.05
N ARG A 74 5.77 16.74 -1.18
CA ARG A 74 6.44 17.10 -2.43
C ARG A 74 5.63 18.11 -3.22
N SER A 75 6.34 18.94 -3.98
CA SER A 75 5.74 19.83 -4.98
C SER A 75 5.54 19.14 -6.32
N GLU A 76 6.23 18.01 -6.57
CA GLU A 76 6.12 17.22 -7.78
C GLU A 76 6.37 15.73 -7.46
N PHE A 77 5.48 14.86 -7.94
CA PHE A 77 5.58 13.40 -7.77
C PHE A 77 5.96 12.67 -9.07
N ILE A 78 5.67 13.26 -10.24
CA ILE A 78 5.89 12.57 -11.52
C ILE A 78 7.37 12.22 -11.73
N SER A 79 8.28 13.08 -11.27
CA SER A 79 9.74 12.86 -11.33
C SER A 79 10.22 11.66 -10.48
N VAL A 80 9.40 11.21 -9.54
CA VAL A 80 9.67 10.08 -8.64
C VAL A 80 8.72 8.90 -8.84
N ARG A 81 8.19 8.75 -10.06
CA ARG A 81 7.23 7.68 -10.42
C ARG A 81 7.74 6.28 -10.04
N SER A 82 8.97 5.95 -10.42
CA SER A 82 9.53 4.61 -10.15
C SER A 82 9.72 4.32 -8.65
N PRO A 83 10.29 5.22 -7.83
CA PRO A 83 10.29 5.08 -6.38
C PRO A 83 8.88 4.98 -5.76
N LEU A 84 7.90 5.72 -6.28
CA LEU A 84 6.51 5.66 -5.81
C LEU A 84 5.87 4.29 -6.08
N ILE A 85 6.07 3.73 -7.27
CA ILE A 85 5.65 2.37 -7.63
C ILE A 85 6.29 1.35 -6.68
N ALA A 86 7.61 1.43 -6.48
CA ALA A 86 8.34 0.51 -5.60
C ALA A 86 7.85 0.59 -4.15
N MET A 87 7.59 1.79 -3.64
CA MET A 87 7.02 2.01 -2.30
C MET A 87 5.63 1.37 -2.18
N THR A 88 4.73 1.64 -3.12
CA THR A 88 3.35 1.13 -3.11
C THR A 88 3.32 -0.39 -3.14
N ARG A 89 4.14 -1.00 -4.01
CA ARG A 89 4.30 -2.46 -4.08
C ARG A 89 4.81 -3.05 -2.76
N SER A 90 5.83 -2.44 -2.15
CA SER A 90 6.39 -2.91 -0.87
C SER A 90 5.39 -2.81 0.26
N VAL A 91 4.56 -1.75 0.28
CA VAL A 91 3.48 -1.58 1.25
C VAL A 91 2.43 -2.67 1.11
N LEU A 92 1.91 -2.90 -0.10
CA LEU A 92 0.88 -3.92 -0.30
C LEU A 92 1.44 -5.33 -0.04
N TYR A 93 2.64 -5.64 -0.52
CA TYR A 93 3.29 -6.94 -0.25
C TYR A 93 3.46 -7.17 1.25
N GLY A 94 3.97 -6.17 1.97
CA GLY A 94 4.15 -6.28 3.41
C GLY A 94 2.84 -6.51 4.16
N ALA A 95 1.79 -5.81 3.79
CA ALA A 95 0.47 -5.95 4.42
C ALA A 95 -0.19 -7.31 4.11
N VAL A 96 -0.12 -7.76 2.86
CA VAL A 96 -0.62 -9.08 2.45
C VAL A 96 0.14 -10.20 3.15
N ILE A 97 1.48 -10.12 3.24
CA ILE A 97 2.30 -11.11 3.96
C ILE A 97 1.95 -11.13 5.46
N ALA A 98 1.80 -9.95 6.08
CA ALA A 98 1.42 -9.87 7.48
C ALA A 98 0.06 -10.56 7.74
N ARG A 99 -0.92 -10.29 6.89
CA ARG A 99 -2.25 -10.89 6.97
C ARG A 99 -2.24 -12.39 6.66
N PHE A 100 -1.47 -12.80 5.66
CA PHE A 100 -1.25 -14.21 5.32
C PHE A 100 -0.76 -15.03 6.53
N ARG A 101 0.25 -14.52 7.28
CA ARG A 101 0.77 -15.22 8.46
C ARG A 101 -0.32 -15.47 9.50
N VAL A 102 -1.13 -14.46 9.79
CA VAL A 102 -2.24 -14.58 10.74
C VAL A 102 -3.29 -15.57 10.25
N GLU A 103 -3.68 -15.46 8.98
CA GLU A 103 -4.72 -16.32 8.41
C GLU A 103 -4.26 -17.77 8.27
N LEU A 104 -3.03 -18.02 7.83
CA LEU A 104 -2.47 -19.37 7.76
C LEU A 104 -2.51 -20.04 9.14
N LYS A 105 -2.00 -19.34 10.17
CA LYS A 105 -2.03 -19.86 11.55
C LYS A 105 -3.46 -20.12 12.02
N ARG A 106 -4.37 -19.18 11.80
CA ARG A 106 -5.79 -19.30 12.17
C ARG A 106 -6.43 -20.51 11.51
N ARG A 107 -6.24 -20.71 10.21
CA ARG A 107 -6.80 -21.87 9.47
C ARG A 107 -6.23 -23.18 9.94
N LEU A 108 -4.93 -23.25 10.21
CA LEU A 108 -4.30 -24.45 10.73
C LEU A 108 -4.86 -24.83 12.11
N VAL A 109 -4.95 -23.86 13.02
CA VAL A 109 -5.46 -24.07 14.39
C VAL A 109 -6.96 -24.41 14.40
N SER A 110 -7.75 -23.88 13.47
CA SER A 110 -9.20 -24.16 13.40
C SER A 110 -9.54 -25.58 12.88
N GLN A 111 -8.57 -26.30 12.31
CA GLN A 111 -8.80 -27.69 11.86
C GLN A 111 -9.00 -28.62 13.08
N PRO A 112 -10.08 -29.41 13.16
CA PRO A 112 -10.40 -30.23 14.37
C PRO A 112 -9.29 -31.19 14.76
N ARG A 113 -8.59 -31.77 13.78
CA ARG A 113 -7.48 -32.72 14.05
C ARG A 113 -6.25 -32.01 14.58
N THR A 114 -5.90 -30.83 14.00
CA THR A 114 -4.79 -30.00 14.46
C THR A 114 -5.09 -29.39 15.82
N ALA A 115 -6.31 -28.93 16.06
CA ALA A 115 -6.74 -28.44 17.37
C ALA A 115 -6.53 -29.47 18.49
N LYS A 116 -6.86 -30.73 18.23
CA LYS A 116 -6.61 -31.83 19.20
C LYS A 116 -5.12 -32.01 19.52
N ILE A 117 -4.24 -31.81 18.55
CA ILE A 117 -2.78 -31.91 18.76
C ILE A 117 -2.31 -30.70 19.60
N LEU A 118 -2.81 -29.53 19.31
CA LEU A 118 -2.37 -28.27 19.96
C LEU A 118 -2.83 -28.16 21.42
N VAL A 119 -3.89 -28.83 21.84
CA VAL A 119 -4.32 -28.90 23.26
C VAL A 119 -3.47 -29.85 24.10
N ASN A 120 -2.55 -30.61 23.50
CA ASN A 120 -1.61 -31.44 24.25
C ASN A 120 -0.70 -30.51 25.11
N PRO A 121 -0.61 -30.73 26.44
CA PRO A 121 0.17 -29.84 27.33
C PRO A 121 1.63 -29.65 26.89
N SER A 122 2.28 -30.71 26.38
CA SER A 122 3.66 -30.62 25.89
C SER A 122 3.79 -29.70 24.66
N ILE A 123 2.82 -29.72 23.77
CA ILE A 123 2.77 -28.87 22.58
C ILE A 123 2.43 -27.43 22.97
N THR A 124 1.46 -27.25 23.88
CA THR A 124 1.11 -25.91 24.40
C THR A 124 2.31 -25.26 25.08
N MET A 125 3.07 -26.02 25.88
CA MET A 125 4.28 -25.57 26.54
C MET A 125 5.38 -25.21 25.54
N LEU A 126 5.49 -25.95 24.42
CA LEU A 126 6.43 -25.66 23.34
C LEU A 126 6.20 -24.27 22.73
N PHE A 127 4.96 -23.94 22.42
CA PHE A 127 4.61 -22.61 21.83
C PHE A 127 4.65 -21.46 22.83
N SER A 128 4.58 -21.72 24.11
CA SER A 128 4.72 -20.71 25.16
C SER A 128 6.16 -20.36 25.53
N ASN A 129 7.13 -21.22 25.16
CA ASN A 129 8.54 -21.06 25.47
C ASN A 129 9.37 -20.83 24.20
N SER A 130 9.89 -19.62 24.05
CA SER A 130 10.67 -19.22 22.86
C SER A 130 11.93 -20.07 22.62
N THR A 131 12.59 -20.53 23.68
CA THR A 131 13.78 -21.38 23.58
C THR A 131 13.41 -22.79 23.12
N ALA A 132 12.35 -23.37 23.72
CA ALA A 132 11.85 -24.67 23.33
C ALA A 132 11.34 -24.66 21.89
N LEU A 133 10.63 -23.60 21.48
CA LEU A 133 10.17 -23.38 20.11
C LEU A 133 11.35 -23.31 19.12
N ALA A 134 12.37 -22.51 19.42
CA ALA A 134 13.56 -22.42 18.59
C ALA A 134 14.29 -23.77 18.44
N SER A 135 14.41 -24.54 19.52
CA SER A 135 14.98 -25.88 19.51
C SER A 135 14.15 -26.86 18.65
N ALA A 136 12.81 -26.81 18.76
CA ALA A 136 11.92 -27.65 17.95
C ALA A 136 11.98 -27.30 16.46
N LEU A 137 12.05 -26.02 16.13
CA LEU A 137 12.23 -25.55 14.74
C LEU A 137 13.57 -26.01 14.17
N HIS A 138 14.63 -25.97 14.96
CA HIS A 138 15.94 -26.45 14.55
C HIS A 138 15.96 -27.96 14.34
N SER A 139 15.42 -28.74 15.29
CA SER A 139 15.40 -30.21 15.20
C SER A 139 14.53 -30.74 14.04
N ARG A 140 13.53 -29.98 13.61
CA ARG A 140 12.63 -30.35 12.50
C ARG A 140 12.91 -29.57 11.21
N SER A 141 14.05 -28.93 11.10
CA SER A 141 14.39 -28.07 9.95
C SER A 141 14.31 -28.81 8.61
N ALA A 142 14.74 -30.07 8.54
CA ALA A 142 14.63 -30.90 7.35
C ALA A 142 13.16 -31.19 6.98
N GLU A 143 12.34 -31.64 7.93
CA GLU A 143 10.91 -31.88 7.72
C GLU A 143 10.18 -30.62 7.26
N ILE A 144 10.51 -29.45 7.85
CA ILE A 144 9.92 -28.17 7.46
C ILE A 144 10.37 -27.77 6.05
N SER A 145 11.60 -28.04 5.67
CA SER A 145 12.11 -27.80 4.32
C SER A 145 11.38 -28.65 3.28
N ASP A 146 11.22 -29.95 3.56
CA ASP A 146 10.51 -30.88 2.69
C ASP A 146 9.03 -30.47 2.55
N LEU A 147 8.41 -30.06 3.65
CA LEU A 147 7.05 -29.56 3.67
C LEU A 147 6.88 -28.29 2.81
N ARG A 148 7.81 -27.33 2.92
CA ARG A 148 7.79 -26.14 2.06
C ARG A 148 7.92 -26.50 0.58
N THR A 149 8.80 -27.46 0.26
CA THR A 149 8.98 -27.95 -1.10
C THR A 149 7.69 -28.62 -1.62
N GLY A 150 7.06 -29.47 -0.83
CA GLY A 150 5.77 -30.09 -1.18
C GLY A 150 4.63 -29.08 -1.35
N LEU A 151 4.55 -28.08 -0.47
CA LEU A 151 3.58 -26.99 -0.61
C LEU A 151 3.83 -26.16 -1.88
N ARG A 152 5.09 -25.87 -2.21
CA ARG A 152 5.44 -25.15 -3.45
C ARG A 152 4.99 -25.92 -4.67
N GLN A 153 5.25 -27.22 -4.73
CA GLN A 153 4.82 -28.09 -5.82
C GLN A 153 3.28 -28.16 -5.93
N ASP A 154 2.56 -28.26 -4.80
CA ASP A 154 1.09 -28.27 -4.81
C ASP A 154 0.53 -26.91 -5.26
N CYS A 155 1.14 -25.80 -4.86
CA CYS A 155 0.79 -24.48 -5.36
C CYS A 155 1.02 -24.36 -6.87
N GLU A 156 2.16 -24.81 -7.39
CA GLU A 156 2.48 -24.80 -8.83
C GLU A 156 1.46 -25.58 -9.66
N LEU A 157 1.12 -26.79 -9.20
CA LEU A 157 0.10 -27.63 -9.84
C LEU A 157 -1.29 -26.98 -9.86
N ARG A 158 -1.67 -26.31 -8.78
CA ARG A 158 -2.97 -25.63 -8.68
C ARG A 158 -3.00 -24.30 -9.42
N ALA A 159 -1.90 -23.53 -9.40
CA ALA A 159 -1.77 -22.29 -10.14
C ALA A 159 -1.86 -22.51 -11.66
N SER A 160 -1.36 -23.65 -12.14
CA SER A 160 -1.38 -24.04 -13.57
C SER A 160 -2.77 -24.47 -14.07
N ARG A 161 -3.80 -24.52 -13.22
CA ARG A 161 -5.16 -24.82 -13.65
C ARG A 161 -5.72 -23.68 -14.49
N PRO A 162 -6.41 -24.00 -15.63
CA PRO A 162 -7.01 -22.96 -16.47
C PRO A 162 -7.91 -22.00 -15.69
N GLY A 163 -7.76 -20.71 -15.93
CA GLY A 163 -8.59 -19.67 -15.31
C GLY A 163 -8.28 -19.35 -13.85
N ARG A 164 -7.23 -19.93 -13.25
CA ARG A 164 -6.83 -19.62 -11.87
C ARG A 164 -5.99 -18.35 -11.78
N PHE A 165 -5.04 -18.21 -12.68
CA PHE A 165 -4.16 -17.04 -12.81
C PHE A 165 -3.88 -16.76 -14.29
N ASP A 166 -3.81 -15.48 -14.64
CA ASP A 166 -3.45 -15.06 -16.02
C ASP A 166 -1.95 -15.25 -16.27
N ASP A 167 -1.11 -15.04 -15.24
CA ASP A 167 0.33 -15.28 -15.29
C ASP A 167 0.74 -16.30 -14.22
N VAL A 168 0.89 -17.56 -14.65
CA VAL A 168 1.28 -18.68 -13.78
C VAL A 168 2.71 -18.53 -13.25
N VAL A 169 3.62 -17.92 -14.04
CA VAL A 169 5.02 -17.73 -13.60
C VAL A 169 5.07 -16.73 -12.45
N GLU A 170 4.35 -15.63 -12.58
CA GLU A 170 4.26 -14.64 -11.52
C GLU A 170 3.54 -15.20 -10.29
N ALA A 171 2.44 -15.93 -10.46
CA ALA A 171 1.74 -16.59 -9.37
C ALA A 171 2.67 -17.54 -8.57
N ASN A 172 3.47 -18.35 -9.27
CA ASN A 172 4.42 -19.25 -8.63
C ASN A 172 5.52 -18.49 -7.87
N ARG A 173 6.01 -17.38 -8.43
CA ARG A 173 6.98 -16.49 -7.75
C ARG A 173 6.39 -15.91 -6.46
N LEU A 174 5.14 -15.46 -6.49
CA LEU A 174 4.44 -14.91 -5.33
C LEU A 174 4.15 -15.98 -4.28
N CYS A 175 3.73 -17.18 -4.69
CA CYS A 175 3.58 -18.34 -3.79
C CYS A 175 4.90 -18.66 -3.07
N GLY A 176 6.01 -18.73 -3.80
CA GLY A 176 7.34 -18.94 -3.23
C GLY A 176 7.66 -17.88 -2.16
N ARG A 177 7.43 -16.61 -2.45
CA ARG A 177 7.65 -15.51 -1.53
C ARG A 177 6.81 -15.59 -0.25
N LEU A 178 5.53 -15.98 -0.36
CA LEU A 178 4.66 -16.21 0.80
C LEU A 178 5.14 -17.37 1.66
N LEU A 179 5.54 -18.50 1.05
CA LEU A 179 6.07 -19.65 1.76
C LEU A 179 7.38 -19.33 2.49
N ASP A 180 8.26 -18.54 1.88
CA ASP A 180 9.50 -18.07 2.51
C ASP A 180 9.23 -17.09 3.65
N ALA A 181 8.14 -16.32 3.54
CA ALA A 181 7.69 -15.39 4.58
C ALA A 181 6.86 -16.05 5.69
N ALA A 182 6.38 -17.29 5.53
CA ALA A 182 5.62 -18.00 6.55
C ALA A 182 6.44 -18.11 7.85
N ASP A 183 5.78 -17.83 8.98
CA ASP A 183 6.44 -17.87 10.29
C ASP A 183 6.76 -19.32 10.72
N GLY A 184 7.75 -19.44 11.63
CA GLY A 184 8.17 -20.73 12.16
C GLY A 184 7.05 -21.47 12.88
N ASP A 185 6.20 -20.74 13.58
CA ASP A 185 5.05 -21.31 14.30
C ASP A 185 4.10 -22.03 13.35
N SER A 186 3.70 -21.35 12.27
CA SER A 186 2.78 -21.91 11.27
C SER A 186 3.40 -23.13 10.59
N MET A 187 4.69 -23.09 10.27
CA MET A 187 5.39 -24.22 9.66
C MET A 187 5.52 -25.39 10.62
N LEU A 188 5.77 -25.14 11.90
CA LEU A 188 5.81 -26.19 12.92
C LEU A 188 4.42 -26.81 13.15
N ILE A 189 3.37 -25.98 13.24
CA ILE A 189 1.98 -26.48 13.34
C ILE A 189 1.66 -27.37 12.15
N LEU A 190 2.03 -26.94 10.94
CA LEU A 190 1.77 -27.70 9.72
C LEU A 190 2.55 -29.03 9.69
N SER A 191 3.79 -29.07 10.22
CA SER A 191 4.58 -30.30 10.32
C SER A 191 4.02 -31.31 11.33
N LEU A 192 3.27 -30.82 12.31
CA LEU A 192 2.56 -31.64 13.31
C LEU A 192 1.17 -32.05 12.84
N ALA A 193 0.64 -31.37 11.83
CA ALA A 193 -0.71 -31.58 11.34
C ALA A 193 -0.81 -32.85 10.46
N PRO A 194 -1.99 -33.46 10.34
CA PRO A 194 -2.21 -34.54 9.41
C PRO A 194 -1.94 -34.14 7.96
N SER A 195 -1.47 -35.06 7.13
CA SER A 195 -1.14 -34.84 5.71
C SER A 195 -2.28 -34.19 4.89
N GLY A 196 -3.54 -34.36 5.30
CA GLY A 196 -4.68 -33.67 4.68
C GLY A 196 -4.73 -32.14 4.91
N SER A 197 -3.83 -31.57 5.72
CA SER A 197 -3.76 -30.12 5.97
C SER A 197 -2.98 -29.35 4.89
N ILE A 198 -2.24 -30.04 4.05
CA ILE A 198 -1.42 -29.43 2.97
C ILE A 198 -2.32 -28.74 1.94
N GLY A 199 -3.37 -29.39 1.46
CA GLY A 199 -4.27 -28.82 0.47
C GLY A 199 -4.92 -27.47 0.89
N PRO A 200 -5.54 -27.40 2.07
CA PRO A 200 -6.06 -26.13 2.61
C PRO A 200 -4.99 -25.06 2.83
N ALA A 201 -3.76 -25.44 3.20
CA ALA A 201 -2.64 -24.51 3.33
C ALA A 201 -2.22 -23.95 1.95
N ALA A 202 -2.13 -24.81 0.92
CA ALA A 202 -1.82 -24.38 -0.45
C ALA A 202 -2.90 -23.44 -1.01
N GLU A 203 -4.19 -23.70 -0.77
CA GLU A 203 -5.26 -22.77 -1.17
C GLU A 203 -5.13 -21.41 -0.46
N THR A 204 -4.70 -21.39 0.80
CA THR A 204 -4.42 -20.13 1.49
C THR A 204 -3.27 -19.37 0.83
N VAL A 205 -2.17 -20.07 0.49
CA VAL A 205 -1.03 -19.45 -0.22
C VAL A 205 -1.48 -18.87 -1.57
N LEU A 206 -2.24 -19.62 -2.36
CA LEU A 206 -2.72 -19.18 -3.67
C LEU A 206 -3.65 -17.97 -3.58
N SER A 207 -4.58 -17.97 -2.62
CA SER A 207 -5.47 -16.82 -2.38
C SER A 207 -4.68 -15.56 -2.04
N TYR A 208 -3.63 -15.67 -1.23
CA TYR A 208 -2.81 -14.51 -0.89
C TYR A 208 -1.80 -14.15 -1.99
N ALA A 209 -1.41 -15.08 -2.85
CA ALA A 209 -0.64 -14.79 -4.05
C ALA A 209 -1.45 -13.93 -5.03
N GLY A 210 -2.75 -14.23 -5.23
CA GLY A 210 -3.65 -13.38 -6.02
C GLY A 210 -3.72 -11.96 -5.47
N LYS A 211 -3.92 -11.80 -4.15
CA LYS A 211 -3.90 -10.49 -3.50
C LYS A 211 -2.59 -9.72 -3.71
N MET A 212 -1.45 -10.40 -3.64
CA MET A 212 -0.15 -9.78 -3.93
C MET A 212 -0.03 -9.34 -5.40
N GLY A 213 -0.63 -10.07 -6.32
CA GLY A 213 -0.65 -9.74 -7.75
C GLY A 213 -1.29 -8.38 -8.07
N LEU A 214 -2.14 -7.87 -7.18
CA LEU A 214 -2.78 -6.54 -7.34
C LEU A 214 -1.84 -5.36 -7.09
N ALA A 215 -0.62 -5.59 -6.59
CA ALA A 215 0.29 -4.51 -6.20
C ALA A 215 0.71 -3.63 -7.38
N GLU A 216 0.88 -4.20 -8.56
CA GLU A 216 1.21 -3.43 -9.78
C GLU A 216 0.04 -2.54 -10.20
N GLN A 217 -1.18 -3.09 -10.20
CA GLN A 217 -2.38 -2.34 -10.57
C GLN A 217 -2.64 -1.19 -9.60
N LEU A 218 -2.47 -1.42 -8.29
CA LEU A 218 -2.57 -0.35 -7.28
C LEU A 218 -1.51 0.73 -7.51
N ALA A 219 -0.28 0.33 -7.80
CA ALA A 219 0.80 1.28 -8.03
C ALA A 219 0.55 2.15 -9.28
N LEU A 220 0.04 1.56 -10.34
CA LEU A 220 -0.34 2.30 -11.56
C LEU A 220 -1.51 3.23 -11.29
N LEU A 221 -2.56 2.76 -10.61
CA LEU A 221 -3.70 3.60 -10.23
C LEU A 221 -3.25 4.81 -9.39
N LEU A 222 -2.34 4.60 -8.42
CA LEU A 222 -1.81 5.69 -7.60
C LEU A 222 -1.01 6.70 -8.43
N VAL A 223 -0.20 6.22 -9.37
CA VAL A 223 0.57 7.11 -10.27
C VAL A 223 -0.35 7.97 -11.11
N GLU A 224 -1.38 7.39 -11.73
CA GLU A 224 -2.36 8.13 -12.52
C GLU A 224 -3.08 9.18 -11.66
N PHE A 225 -3.48 8.77 -10.46
CA PHE A 225 -4.15 9.66 -9.53
C PHE A 225 -3.26 10.84 -9.09
N VAL A 226 -1.99 10.57 -8.79
CA VAL A 226 -0.99 11.60 -8.45
C VAL A 226 -0.78 12.57 -9.62
N GLN A 227 -0.78 12.09 -10.88
CA GLN A 227 -0.65 12.96 -12.06
C GLN A 227 -1.82 13.94 -12.20
N ILE A 228 -3.05 13.48 -11.96
CA ILE A 228 -4.24 14.33 -11.98
C ILE A 228 -4.16 15.40 -10.89
N ALA A 229 -3.78 15.00 -9.69
CA ALA A 229 -3.62 15.92 -8.57
C ALA A 229 -2.51 16.95 -8.83
N GLU A 230 -1.40 16.53 -9.43
CA GLU A 230 -0.28 17.40 -9.80
C GLU A 230 -0.68 18.44 -10.84
N LYS A 231 -1.44 18.05 -11.87
CA LYS A 231 -2.01 18.99 -12.84
C LYS A 231 -2.88 20.05 -12.15
N SER A 232 -3.73 19.64 -11.21
CA SER A 232 -4.57 20.56 -10.43
C SER A 232 -3.74 21.49 -9.55
N TYR A 233 -2.72 20.95 -8.88
CA TYR A 233 -1.79 21.72 -8.06
C TYR A 233 -1.08 22.81 -8.88
N PHE A 234 -0.51 22.46 -10.02
CA PHE A 234 0.18 23.45 -10.86
C PHE A 234 -0.77 24.51 -11.42
N ARG A 235 -1.99 24.14 -11.80
CA ARG A 235 -3.01 25.13 -12.21
C ARG A 235 -3.31 26.12 -11.07
N SER A 236 -3.51 25.60 -9.85
CA SER A 236 -3.74 26.45 -8.68
C SER A 236 -2.53 27.36 -8.36
N MET A 237 -1.31 26.84 -8.50
CA MET A 237 -0.11 27.67 -8.32
C MET A 237 0.02 28.74 -9.39
N ALA A 238 -0.31 28.43 -10.63
CA ALA A 238 -0.26 29.37 -11.76
C ALA A 238 -1.27 30.53 -11.61
N GLU A 239 -2.39 30.32 -10.92
CA GLU A 239 -3.34 31.40 -10.59
C GLU A 239 -2.70 32.55 -9.77
N HIS A 240 -1.60 32.26 -9.09
CA HIS A 240 -0.85 33.23 -8.32
C HIS A 240 0.32 33.83 -9.13
N ASP A 241 0.64 33.28 -10.30
CA ASP A 241 1.65 33.80 -11.20
C ASP A 241 1.06 34.97 -12.03
N ARG A 242 1.77 36.11 -12.07
CA ARG A 242 1.28 37.33 -12.72
C ARG A 242 1.10 37.13 -14.23
N TYR A 243 2.05 36.45 -14.87
CA TYR A 243 2.03 36.24 -16.32
C TYR A 243 0.93 35.25 -16.72
N ALA A 244 0.85 34.09 -16.06
CA ALA A 244 -0.18 33.08 -16.33
C ALA A 244 -1.61 33.64 -16.10
N ARG A 245 -1.78 34.53 -15.13
CA ARG A 245 -3.06 35.19 -14.85
C ARG A 245 -3.47 36.15 -15.98
N SER A 246 -2.51 36.79 -16.62
CA SER A 246 -2.76 37.73 -17.72
C SER A 246 -2.98 37.02 -19.07
N HIS A 247 -2.53 35.75 -19.19
CA HIS A 247 -2.59 34.96 -20.42
C HIS A 247 -3.09 33.54 -20.11
N PRO A 248 -4.36 33.38 -19.69
CA PRO A 248 -4.90 32.11 -19.29
C PRO A 248 -4.97 31.07 -20.44
N GLU A 249 -5.03 31.55 -21.68
CA GLU A 249 -5.00 30.74 -22.91
C GLU A 249 -3.67 30.01 -23.11
N ASP A 250 -2.57 30.63 -22.66
CA ASP A 250 -1.22 30.04 -22.76
C ASP A 250 -0.91 29.03 -21.65
N LEU A 251 -1.75 28.92 -20.64
CA LEU A 251 -1.50 28.09 -19.46
C LEU A 251 -1.13 26.62 -19.77
N PRO A 252 -1.80 25.93 -20.69
CA PRO A 252 -1.42 24.54 -21.03
C PRO A 252 0.00 24.46 -21.59
N ARG A 253 0.39 25.42 -22.43
CA ARG A 253 1.74 25.52 -23.00
C ARG A 253 2.77 25.84 -21.93
N LEU A 254 2.50 26.82 -21.07
CA LEU A 254 3.38 27.21 -19.98
C LEU A 254 3.63 26.06 -19.00
N LEU A 255 2.59 25.29 -18.65
CA LEU A 255 2.72 24.13 -17.79
C LEU A 255 3.52 22.99 -18.43
N ALA A 256 3.68 22.96 -19.75
CA ALA A 256 4.56 22.03 -20.44
C ALA A 256 6.04 22.45 -20.38
N GLU A 257 6.32 23.73 -20.09
CA GLU A 257 7.68 24.27 -20.02
C GLU A 257 8.36 23.94 -18.68
N PRO A 258 9.51 23.21 -18.66
CA PRO A 258 10.18 22.81 -17.42
C PRO A 258 10.58 23.99 -16.52
N GLU A 259 11.01 25.10 -17.12
CA GLU A 259 11.43 26.32 -16.39
C GLU A 259 10.24 26.97 -15.66
N PHE A 260 9.08 27.02 -16.31
CA PHE A 260 7.88 27.57 -15.71
C PHE A 260 7.41 26.68 -14.54
N ARG A 261 7.42 25.35 -14.74
CA ARG A 261 7.10 24.40 -13.66
C ARG A 261 8.05 24.53 -12.47
N SER A 262 9.36 24.65 -12.71
CA SER A 262 10.35 24.85 -11.65
C SER A 262 10.06 26.11 -10.83
N ARG A 263 9.70 27.22 -11.48
CA ARG A 263 9.31 28.47 -10.78
C ARG A 263 8.06 28.27 -9.91
N LEU A 264 7.06 27.52 -10.38
CA LEU A 264 5.86 27.20 -9.60
C LEU A 264 6.19 26.32 -8.39
N ILE A 265 7.07 25.33 -8.56
CA ILE A 265 7.57 24.46 -7.49
C ILE A 265 8.26 25.29 -6.39
N ASP A 266 9.16 26.20 -6.80
CA ASP A 266 9.87 27.08 -5.86
C ASP A 266 8.92 28.04 -5.14
N ALA A 267 7.92 28.56 -5.85
CA ALA A 267 6.92 29.42 -5.27
C ALA A 267 6.01 28.69 -4.28
N GLY A 268 5.60 27.46 -4.61
CA GLY A 268 4.82 26.58 -3.73
C GLY A 268 5.60 26.21 -2.46
N SER A 269 6.85 25.81 -2.63
CA SER A 269 7.74 25.44 -1.51
C SER A 269 7.94 26.61 -0.54
N ARG A 270 8.15 27.83 -1.04
CA ARG A 270 8.28 29.03 -0.20
C ARG A 270 7.02 29.37 0.57
N ARG A 271 5.85 29.03 0.07
CA ARG A 271 4.55 29.23 0.74
C ARG A 271 4.16 28.07 1.66
N GLY A 272 4.92 26.97 1.64
CA GLY A 272 4.56 25.74 2.34
C GLY A 272 3.39 24.99 1.68
N ASP A 273 3.06 25.33 0.44
CA ASP A 273 2.03 24.67 -0.36
C ASP A 273 2.65 23.46 -1.06
N MET A 274 2.53 22.28 -0.46
CA MET A 274 2.99 21.04 -1.04
C MET A 274 1.84 20.03 -1.14
N MET A 275 1.98 19.10 -2.07
CA MET A 275 1.16 17.91 -2.08
C MET A 275 1.68 16.94 -1.01
N THR A 276 0.79 16.31 -0.28
CA THR A 276 1.13 15.30 0.73
C THR A 276 0.48 13.98 0.39
N LEU A 277 1.31 12.95 0.21
CA LEU A 277 0.87 11.57 0.09
C LEU A 277 1.06 10.89 1.46
N ARG A 278 -0.02 10.32 2.01
CA ARG A 278 -0.03 9.56 3.25
C ARG A 278 -0.43 8.12 2.96
N VAL A 279 0.32 7.18 3.49
CA VAL A 279 -0.09 5.77 3.59
C VAL A 279 -0.26 5.44 5.06
N SER A 280 -1.45 5.06 5.47
CA SER A 280 -1.79 4.70 6.85
C SER A 280 -2.11 3.22 6.95
N PHE A 281 -1.77 2.62 8.10
CA PHE A 281 -2.01 1.23 8.42
C PHE A 281 -3.00 1.16 9.57
N GLU A 282 -4.24 0.75 9.28
CA GLU A 282 -5.28 0.59 10.29
C GLU A 282 -5.33 -0.88 10.71
N GLY A 283 -5.09 -1.13 12.00
CA GLY A 283 -5.19 -2.48 12.56
C GLY A 283 -6.66 -2.86 12.79
N SER A 284 -7.02 -4.10 12.49
CA SER A 284 -8.28 -4.65 12.99
C SER A 284 -8.28 -4.61 14.52
N ARG A 285 -9.36 -4.11 15.12
CA ARG A 285 -9.56 -4.13 16.59
C ARG A 285 -9.49 -5.53 17.18
N HIS A 286 -9.72 -6.56 16.36
CA HIS A 286 -9.74 -7.96 16.75
C HIS A 286 -8.43 -8.70 16.48
N ASP A 287 -7.62 -8.27 15.50
CA ASP A 287 -6.36 -8.91 15.13
C ASP A 287 -5.16 -7.99 15.45
N ARG A 288 -4.63 -8.11 16.66
CA ARG A 288 -3.49 -7.29 17.14
C ARG A 288 -2.17 -7.51 16.38
N GLY A 289 -2.15 -8.35 15.36
CA GLY A 289 -0.91 -8.83 14.73
C GLY A 289 -0.61 -8.32 13.32
N ALA A 290 -1.61 -7.88 12.54
CA ALA A 290 -1.43 -7.47 11.15
C ALA A 290 -2.27 -6.23 10.82
N PRO A 291 -1.83 -5.35 9.92
CA PRO A 291 -2.70 -4.32 9.35
C PRO A 291 -3.86 -5.00 8.62
N ALA A 292 -5.09 -4.60 8.94
CA ALA A 292 -6.28 -5.09 8.22
C ALA A 292 -6.52 -4.24 6.98
N ASP A 293 -6.28 -2.93 7.10
CA ASP A 293 -6.59 -1.95 6.08
C ASP A 293 -5.38 -1.07 5.79
N ILE A 294 -5.23 -0.75 4.51
CA ILE A 294 -4.30 0.26 4.02
C ILE A 294 -5.16 1.44 3.54
N ALA A 295 -4.88 2.64 4.04
CA ALA A 295 -5.47 3.85 3.51
C ALA A 295 -4.38 4.71 2.87
N ILE A 296 -4.57 5.05 1.59
CA ILE A 296 -3.68 5.93 0.83
C ILE A 296 -4.44 7.24 0.60
N ALA A 297 -3.97 8.33 1.18
CA ALA A 297 -4.57 9.65 1.05
C ALA A 297 -3.61 10.60 0.36
N LEU A 298 -4.10 11.32 -0.64
CA LEU A 298 -3.38 12.40 -1.33
C LEU A 298 -4.10 13.72 -1.09
N ARG A 299 -3.39 14.68 -0.47
CA ARG A 299 -3.84 16.05 -0.30
C ARG A 299 -3.12 16.96 -1.28
N THR A 300 -3.86 17.82 -1.95
CA THR A 300 -3.32 18.82 -2.86
C THR A 300 -4.03 20.16 -2.71
N LYS A 301 -3.36 21.24 -3.03
CA LYS A 301 -3.98 22.54 -3.25
C LYS A 301 -4.66 22.54 -4.62
N GLY A 302 -5.74 23.30 -4.70
CA GLY A 302 -6.58 23.36 -5.88
C GLY A 302 -7.70 22.32 -5.85
N LEU A 303 -8.84 22.72 -6.33
CA LEU A 303 -10.00 21.85 -6.49
C LEU A 303 -9.83 21.09 -7.81
N ILE A 304 -9.73 19.78 -7.76
CA ILE A 304 -9.69 18.94 -8.96
C ILE A 304 -11.00 19.10 -9.76
N ASP A 305 -12.08 19.47 -9.08
CA ASP A 305 -13.40 19.66 -9.69
C ASP A 305 -13.73 21.14 -9.90
N ARG A 306 -13.22 21.74 -10.99
CA ARG A 306 -13.74 22.99 -11.53
C ARG A 306 -14.86 22.81 -12.57
N VAL A 307 -15.08 21.57 -12.98
CA VAL A 307 -15.94 21.22 -14.13
C VAL A 307 -17.41 21.46 -13.88
N ASN A 308 -17.86 21.47 -12.65
CA ASN A 308 -19.29 21.67 -12.33
C ASN A 308 -19.67 23.11 -11.94
N ARG A 309 -18.85 24.10 -12.21
CA ARG A 309 -19.21 25.51 -11.93
C ARG A 309 -20.22 26.11 -12.92
N SER A 310 -20.53 25.45 -14.02
CA SER A 310 -21.44 26.01 -15.03
C SER A 310 -22.93 25.92 -14.68
N ASP A 311 -23.35 25.12 -13.69
CA ASP A 311 -24.77 24.82 -13.51
C ASP A 311 -25.42 25.20 -12.17
N SER A 312 -24.71 25.82 -11.24
CA SER A 312 -25.40 26.24 -10.01
C SER A 312 -25.02 27.66 -9.56
N GLY A 313 -25.85 28.60 -10.01
CA GLY A 313 -25.97 29.95 -9.45
C GLY A 313 -26.47 29.94 -8.01
N THR A 314 -25.97 29.10 -7.11
CA THR A 314 -26.41 28.99 -5.73
C THR A 314 -25.33 29.29 -4.74
N LYS A 315 -25.54 30.42 -4.06
CA LYS A 315 -25.08 30.84 -2.71
C LYS A 315 -23.73 30.29 -2.26
N ARG A 316 -22.75 31.16 -2.12
CA ARG A 316 -21.51 31.00 -1.31
C ARG A 316 -21.87 30.56 0.13
N GLY A 317 -22.02 29.27 0.32
CA GLY A 317 -22.15 28.63 1.63
C GLY A 317 -20.92 27.77 1.86
N LYS A 318 -20.42 27.72 3.08
CA LYS A 318 -19.36 26.82 3.56
C LYS A 318 -19.68 25.39 3.09
N SER A 319 -19.04 24.90 2.01
CA SER A 319 -19.34 23.56 1.56
C SER A 319 -18.06 22.72 1.47
N VAL A 320 -17.95 21.80 2.41
CA VAL A 320 -17.14 20.61 2.24
C VAL A 320 -17.99 19.65 1.43
N ARG A 321 -17.52 19.27 0.23
CA ARG A 321 -18.22 18.30 -0.62
C ARG A 321 -17.47 16.99 -0.56
N THR A 322 -18.20 15.89 -0.52
CA THR A 322 -17.65 14.54 -0.61
C THR A 322 -18.17 13.88 -1.87
N THR A 323 -17.29 13.28 -2.64
CA THR A 323 -17.61 12.45 -3.81
C THR A 323 -16.71 11.21 -3.78
N ASP A 324 -16.95 10.27 -4.65
CA ASP A 324 -16.05 9.14 -4.86
C ASP A 324 -14.98 9.46 -5.93
N LEU A 325 -13.91 8.67 -5.93
CA LEU A 325 -12.80 8.86 -6.87
C LEU A 325 -13.23 8.56 -8.32
N GLU A 326 -14.13 7.61 -8.53
CA GLU A 326 -14.67 7.27 -9.85
C GLU A 326 -15.39 8.47 -10.49
N SER A 327 -16.25 9.14 -9.73
CA SER A 327 -16.96 10.35 -10.18
C SER A 327 -15.98 11.47 -10.53
N LEU A 328 -14.91 11.62 -9.74
CA LEU A 328 -13.86 12.60 -10.01
C LEU A 328 -13.11 12.26 -11.31
N LEU A 329 -12.72 11.00 -11.51
CA LEU A 329 -12.05 10.55 -12.72
C LEU A 329 -12.94 10.71 -13.96
N LYS A 330 -14.24 10.41 -13.86
CA LYS A 330 -15.23 10.65 -14.92
C LYS A 330 -15.36 12.13 -15.28
N SER A 331 -15.29 13.02 -14.30
CA SER A 331 -15.34 14.46 -14.57
C SER A 331 -14.05 14.95 -15.25
N ALA A 332 -12.90 14.43 -14.82
CA ALA A 332 -11.62 14.75 -15.43
C ALA A 332 -11.49 14.21 -16.87
N ALA A 333 -12.09 13.04 -17.17
CA ALA A 333 -12.07 12.41 -18.49
C ALA A 333 -12.76 13.24 -19.58
N ARG A 334 -13.72 14.08 -19.21
CA ARG A 334 -14.40 14.97 -20.17
C ARG A 334 -13.48 16.03 -20.76
N ASP A 335 -12.42 16.36 -20.04
CA ASP A 335 -11.47 17.42 -20.42
C ASP A 335 -10.13 16.89 -20.94
N ASP A 336 -9.82 15.60 -20.78
CA ASP A 336 -8.51 15.03 -21.08
C ASP A 336 -8.59 13.52 -21.40
N SER A 337 -8.11 13.11 -22.56
CA SER A 337 -8.06 11.69 -23.00
C SER A 337 -7.25 10.77 -22.06
N TYR A 338 -6.38 11.33 -21.21
CA TYR A 338 -5.65 10.56 -20.20
C TYR A 338 -6.55 10.08 -19.05
N ALA A 339 -7.63 10.77 -18.78
CA ALA A 339 -8.51 10.39 -17.67
C ALA A 339 -9.35 9.14 -17.99
N ASP A 340 -9.57 8.80 -19.25
CA ASP A 340 -10.19 7.54 -19.66
C ASP A 340 -9.32 6.34 -19.25
N GLN A 341 -8.00 6.48 -19.32
CA GLN A 341 -7.06 5.45 -18.89
C GLN A 341 -7.07 5.29 -17.36
N SER A 342 -7.09 6.38 -16.62
CA SER A 342 -7.18 6.36 -15.15
C SER A 342 -8.48 5.72 -14.67
N LEU A 343 -9.60 5.98 -15.35
CA LEU A 343 -10.89 5.36 -15.07
C LEU A 343 -10.87 3.85 -15.34
N ALA A 344 -10.23 3.42 -16.43
CA ALA A 344 -10.06 2.00 -16.73
C ALA A 344 -9.21 1.28 -15.67
N TYR A 345 -8.13 1.92 -15.20
CA TYR A 345 -7.32 1.39 -14.10
C TYR A 345 -8.12 1.29 -12.79
N TYR A 346 -8.93 2.30 -12.47
CA TYR A 346 -9.78 2.29 -11.29
C TYR A 346 -10.78 1.13 -11.32
N ALA A 347 -11.57 1.02 -12.39
CA ALA A 347 -12.57 -0.04 -12.55
C ALA A 347 -11.92 -1.43 -12.58
N GLY A 348 -10.81 -1.58 -13.27
CA GLY A 348 -10.05 -2.83 -13.32
C GLY A 348 -9.52 -3.23 -11.94
N PHE A 349 -8.99 -2.30 -11.17
CA PHE A 349 -8.49 -2.57 -9.82
C PHE A 349 -9.62 -2.91 -8.84
N GLU A 350 -10.75 -2.20 -8.88
CA GLU A 350 -11.93 -2.50 -8.06
C GLU A 350 -12.46 -3.91 -8.33
N GLN A 351 -12.62 -4.27 -9.60
CA GLN A 351 -13.05 -5.62 -10.01
C GLN A 351 -12.05 -6.69 -9.57
N ALA A 352 -10.76 -6.44 -9.73
CA ALA A 352 -9.71 -7.37 -9.33
C ALA A 352 -9.66 -7.55 -7.80
N CYS A 353 -9.85 -6.49 -7.02
CA CYS A 353 -9.98 -6.58 -5.56
C CYS A 353 -11.17 -7.47 -5.17
N ALA A 354 -12.33 -7.27 -5.78
CA ALA A 354 -13.51 -8.09 -5.51
C ALA A 354 -13.27 -9.58 -5.86
N GLY A 355 -12.58 -9.87 -6.97
CA GLY A 355 -12.19 -11.22 -7.38
C GLY A 355 -11.28 -11.92 -6.38
N GLU A 356 -10.42 -11.19 -5.71
CA GLU A 356 -9.49 -11.70 -4.69
C GLU A 356 -10.06 -11.62 -3.25
N GLY A 357 -11.32 -11.26 -3.09
CA GLY A 357 -11.97 -11.12 -1.78
C GLY A 357 -11.39 -10.00 -0.92
N MET A 358 -10.90 -8.94 -1.56
CA MET A 358 -10.50 -7.70 -0.92
C MET A 358 -11.61 -6.66 -1.10
N VAL A 359 -11.71 -5.71 -0.17
CA VAL A 359 -12.66 -4.60 -0.28
C VAL A 359 -11.89 -3.34 -0.62
N PHE A 360 -12.23 -2.75 -1.75
CA PHE A 360 -11.73 -1.45 -2.16
C PHE A 360 -12.82 -0.38 -2.00
N SER A 361 -12.44 0.76 -1.50
CA SER A 361 -13.30 1.94 -1.43
C SER A 361 -12.49 3.21 -1.63
N SER A 362 -13.14 4.24 -2.14
CA SER A 362 -12.51 5.55 -2.32
C SER A 362 -13.42 6.68 -1.88
N SER A 363 -12.84 7.80 -1.51
CA SER A 363 -13.55 9.02 -1.18
C SER A 363 -12.70 10.23 -1.53
N VAL A 364 -13.35 11.31 -1.95
CA VAL A 364 -12.70 12.59 -2.24
C VAL A 364 -13.43 13.67 -1.45
N VAL A 365 -12.67 14.43 -0.67
CA VAL A 365 -13.16 15.56 0.12
C VAL A 365 -12.61 16.84 -0.51
N LEU A 366 -13.50 17.73 -0.91
CA LEU A 366 -13.21 19.04 -1.47
C LEU A 366 -13.51 20.10 -0.40
N ASP A 367 -12.47 20.75 0.11
CA ASP A 367 -12.59 21.88 1.05
C ASP A 367 -12.42 23.19 0.29
N GLU A 368 -13.56 23.78 -0.10
CA GLU A 368 -13.57 25.05 -0.86
C GLU A 368 -12.96 26.21 -0.07
N MET A 369 -13.09 26.20 1.26
CA MET A 369 -12.56 27.24 2.12
C MET A 369 -11.03 27.28 2.13
N LYS A 370 -10.41 26.10 2.11
CA LYS A 370 -8.94 25.94 2.10
C LYS A 370 -8.38 25.82 0.70
N ASN A 371 -9.24 25.73 -0.31
CA ASN A 371 -8.85 25.37 -1.68
C ASN A 371 -8.03 24.07 -1.70
N GLU A 372 -8.48 23.07 -0.94
CA GLU A 372 -7.80 21.78 -0.79
C GLU A 372 -8.69 20.62 -1.24
N THR A 373 -8.04 19.65 -1.85
CA THR A 373 -8.64 18.35 -2.18
C THR A 373 -7.89 17.27 -1.44
N THR A 374 -8.63 16.42 -0.74
CA THR A 374 -8.07 15.20 -0.15
C THR A 374 -8.80 13.99 -0.73
N ALA A 375 -8.08 13.17 -1.46
CA ALA A 375 -8.63 11.91 -1.94
C ALA A 375 -8.01 10.74 -1.19
N THR A 376 -8.84 9.77 -0.86
CA THR A 376 -8.44 8.60 -0.07
C THR A 376 -8.90 7.33 -0.78
N MET A 377 -8.00 6.39 -0.92
CA MET A 377 -8.25 5.00 -1.32
C MET A 377 -8.03 4.10 -0.12
N ARG A 378 -8.97 3.19 0.17
CA ARG A 378 -8.88 2.21 1.25
C ARG A 378 -8.96 0.82 0.69
N ILE A 379 -8.12 -0.06 1.19
CA ILE A 379 -8.02 -1.45 0.79
C ILE A 379 -8.05 -2.30 2.06
N ALA A 380 -9.11 -3.10 2.22
CA ALA A 380 -9.19 -4.12 3.26
C ALA A 380 -8.77 -5.48 2.67
N ILE A 381 -7.77 -6.14 3.32
CA ILE A 381 -7.10 -7.35 2.84
C ILE A 381 -7.75 -8.61 3.40
#